data_e8429ed8b8e5d201255b77273125b7b3
#
_entry.id   e8429ed8b8e5d201255b77273125b7b3
#
_cell.length_a   1.000
_cell.length_b   1.000
_cell.length_c   1.000
_cell.angle_alpha   90.00
_cell.angle_beta   90.00
_cell.angle_gamma   90.00
#
_symmetry.space_group_name_H-M   'P 1'
#
loop_
_entity.id
_entity.type
_entity.pdbx_description
1 polymer ?
#
loop_
_entity_poly.entity_id
_entity_poly.type
_entity_poly.pdbx_seq_one_letter_code
_entity_poly.pdbx_strand_id
1 'polypeptide(L)'
;MERLNRINEAGTAYLIAETDLSSIRLMGAVGRKYRAAKEAAEAARDNLVAVFKESGYTLEELESLRMPDGSPALGYGILDVLKNEV
;
A
#
# COMPACT_ATOMS: atom_id res chain seq x y z
N MET A 1 1.87 -5.09 -17.63
CA MET A 1 2.43 -5.46 -16.32
C MET A 1 3.10 -4.31 -15.59
N GLU A 2 3.56 -3.30 -16.32
CA GLU A 2 4.19 -2.13 -15.68
C GLU A 2 3.25 -1.39 -14.72
N ARG A 3 1.99 -1.20 -15.10
CA ARG A 3 1.00 -0.54 -14.24
C ARG A 3 0.76 -1.33 -12.96
N LEU A 4 0.71 -2.65 -13.07
CA LEU A 4 0.54 -3.52 -11.90
C LEU A 4 1.76 -3.46 -11.00
N ASN A 5 2.96 -3.44 -11.58
CA ASN A 5 4.21 -3.32 -10.83
C ASN A 5 4.25 -2.03 -10.03
N ARG A 6 3.79 -0.92 -10.60
CA ARG A 6 3.71 0.37 -9.90
C ARG A 6 2.78 0.31 -8.70
N ILE A 7 1.63 -0.35 -8.85
CA ILE A 7 0.69 -0.53 -7.74
C ILE A 7 1.34 -1.38 -6.65
N ASN A 8 2.02 -2.47 -7.03
CA ASN A 8 2.71 -3.32 -6.06
C ASN A 8 3.82 -2.57 -5.34
N GLU A 9 4.61 -1.79 -6.04
CA GLU A 9 5.68 -0.99 -5.43
C GLU A 9 5.11 0.04 -4.44
N ALA A 10 4.10 0.78 -4.86
CA ALA A 10 3.47 1.79 -4.00
C ALA A 10 2.80 1.14 -2.79
N GLY A 11 2.15 0.00 -2.98
CA GLY A 11 1.51 -0.75 -1.90
C GLY A 11 2.52 -1.30 -0.90
N THR A 12 3.62 -1.85 -1.39
CA THR A 12 4.70 -2.35 -0.53
C THR A 12 5.31 -1.21 0.29
N ALA A 13 5.54 -0.06 -0.32
CA ALA A 13 6.05 1.11 0.38
C ALA A 13 5.11 1.55 1.51
N TYR A 14 3.81 1.53 1.24
CA TYR A 14 2.81 1.86 2.26
C TYR A 14 2.82 0.85 3.42
N LEU A 15 2.86 -0.45 3.10
CA LEU A 15 2.87 -1.49 4.14
C LEU A 15 4.13 -1.41 5.01
N ILE A 16 5.27 -1.11 4.42
CA ILE A 16 6.52 -0.89 5.17
C ILE A 16 6.37 0.32 6.09
N ALA A 17 5.83 1.44 5.59
CA ALA A 17 5.63 2.64 6.38
C ALA A 17 4.66 2.40 7.54
N GLU A 18 3.59 1.63 7.32
CA GLU A 18 2.64 1.25 8.37
C GLU A 18 3.29 0.36 9.44
N THR A 19 4.13 -0.58 9.02
CA THR A 19 4.87 -1.45 9.93
C THR A 19 5.81 -0.62 10.82
N ASP A 20 6.54 0.32 10.22
CA ASP A 20 7.42 1.21 10.96
C ASP A 20 6.65 2.06 11.97
N LEU A 21 5.50 2.59 11.57
CA LEU A 21 4.64 3.37 12.45
C LEU A 21 4.16 2.54 13.63
N SER A 22 3.73 1.30 13.37
CA SER A 22 3.27 0.38 14.40
C SER A 22 4.39 0.05 15.39
N SER A 23 5.61 -0.19 14.89
CA SER A 23 6.78 -0.45 15.72
C SER A 23 7.09 0.74 16.62
N ILE A 24 7.02 1.95 16.10
CA ILE A 24 7.26 3.16 16.89
C ILE A 24 6.21 3.32 17.98
N ARG A 25 4.95 3.02 17.69
CA ARG A 25 3.87 3.04 18.68
C ARG A 25 4.12 2.04 19.79
N LEU A 26 4.51 0.81 19.44
CA LEU A 26 4.77 -0.24 20.40
C LEU A 26 5.95 0.09 21.32
N MET A 27 6.94 0.81 20.81
CA MET A 27 8.09 1.25 21.59
C MET A 27 7.77 2.44 22.48
N GLY A 28 6.56 2.98 22.40
CA GLY A 28 6.16 4.15 23.19
C GLY A 28 6.80 5.45 22.72
N ALA A 29 7.42 5.45 21.54
CA ALA A 29 8.03 6.68 21.02
C ALA A 29 6.97 7.71 20.67
N VAL A 30 7.23 8.95 21.04
CA VAL A 30 6.35 10.08 20.79
C VAL A 30 7.19 11.24 20.20
N GLY A 31 6.51 12.28 19.76
CA GLY A 31 7.17 13.48 19.24
C GLY A 31 7.59 13.31 17.78
N ARG A 32 8.82 13.73 17.47
CA ARG A 32 9.27 13.83 16.07
C ARG A 32 9.27 12.51 15.31
N LYS A 33 9.74 11.43 15.94
CA LYS A 33 9.80 10.11 15.29
C LYS A 33 8.40 9.61 14.94
N TYR A 34 7.48 9.71 15.88
CA TYR A 34 6.10 9.31 15.64
C TYR A 34 5.46 10.15 14.53
N ARG A 35 5.64 11.46 14.61
CA ARG A 35 5.06 12.39 13.63
C ARG A 35 5.62 12.14 12.23
N ALA A 36 6.94 11.95 12.11
CA ALA A 36 7.58 11.66 10.84
C ALA A 36 7.10 10.35 10.25
N ALA A 37 6.97 9.30 11.07
CA ALA A 37 6.48 8.00 10.62
C ALA A 37 5.02 8.08 10.17
N LYS A 38 4.19 8.84 10.89
CA LYS A 38 2.79 9.04 10.54
C LYS A 38 2.66 9.78 9.20
N GLU A 39 3.43 10.85 9.01
CA GLU A 39 3.43 11.60 7.75
C GLU A 39 3.91 10.73 6.58
N ALA A 40 4.94 9.91 6.80
CA ALA A 40 5.44 9.00 5.78
C ALA A 40 4.39 7.96 5.39
N ALA A 41 3.66 7.42 6.35
CA ALA A 41 2.60 6.45 6.08
C ALA A 41 1.45 7.10 5.30
N GLU A 42 1.05 8.31 5.69
CA GLU A 42 -0.02 9.04 4.99
C GLU A 42 0.39 9.37 3.56
N ALA A 43 1.63 9.82 3.35
CA ALA A 43 2.13 10.13 2.02
C ALA A 43 2.20 8.87 1.15
N ALA A 44 2.64 7.75 1.71
CA ALA A 44 2.70 6.48 0.98
C ALA A 44 1.31 5.99 0.61
N ARG A 45 0.32 6.15 1.50
CA ARG A 45 -1.07 5.81 1.22
C ARG A 45 -1.62 6.66 0.07
N ASP A 46 -1.42 7.96 0.14
CA ASP A 46 -1.90 8.88 -0.89
C ASP A 46 -1.27 8.55 -2.24
N ASN A 47 0.02 8.20 -2.24
CA ASN A 47 0.70 7.78 -3.45
C ASN A 47 0.12 6.48 -4.02
N LEU A 48 -0.16 5.50 -3.16
CA LEU A 48 -0.77 4.24 -3.59
C LEU A 48 -2.12 4.49 -4.26
N VAL A 49 -2.97 5.31 -3.64
CA VAL A 49 -4.29 5.64 -4.20
C VAL A 49 -4.13 6.36 -5.54
N ALA A 50 -3.21 7.31 -5.64
CA ALA A 50 -2.96 8.03 -6.89
C ALA A 50 -2.48 7.09 -8.00
N VAL A 51 -1.53 6.21 -7.69
CA VAL A 51 -1.01 5.22 -8.65
C VAL A 51 -2.12 4.29 -9.12
N PHE A 52 -2.98 3.84 -8.19
CA PHE A 52 -4.13 3.00 -8.54
C PHE A 52 -5.08 3.73 -9.50
N LYS A 53 -5.44 4.98 -9.20
CA LYS A 53 -6.35 5.76 -10.05
C LYS A 53 -5.76 6.00 -11.44
N GLU A 54 -4.47 6.29 -11.51
CA GLU A 54 -3.77 6.50 -12.78
C GLU A 54 -3.67 5.22 -13.62
N SER A 55 -3.67 4.05 -12.96
CA SER A 55 -3.53 2.78 -13.66
C SER A 55 -4.71 2.43 -14.56
N GLY A 56 -5.89 2.95 -14.23
CA GLY A 56 -7.11 2.60 -14.93
C GLY A 56 -7.73 1.27 -14.53
N TYR A 57 -7.12 0.54 -13.59
CA TYR A 57 -7.71 -0.70 -13.08
C TYR A 57 -8.88 -0.41 -12.15
N THR A 58 -9.85 -1.33 -12.14
CA THR A 58 -10.88 -1.36 -11.10
C THR A 58 -10.44 -2.30 -9.99
N LEU A 59 -11.08 -2.20 -8.82
CA LEU A 59 -10.81 -3.13 -7.72
C LEU A 59 -11.13 -4.56 -8.13
N GLU A 60 -12.22 -4.77 -8.87
CA GLU A 60 -12.61 -6.09 -9.36
C GLU A 60 -11.56 -6.69 -10.28
N GLU A 61 -11.00 -5.87 -11.18
CA GLU A 61 -9.93 -6.32 -12.06
C GLU A 61 -8.69 -6.75 -11.27
N LEU A 62 -8.28 -5.95 -10.28
CA LEU A 62 -7.13 -6.28 -9.45
C LEU A 62 -7.36 -7.56 -8.66
N GLU A 63 -8.56 -7.76 -8.14
CA GLU A 63 -8.92 -8.96 -7.40
C GLU A 63 -8.85 -10.22 -8.27
N SER A 64 -9.15 -10.09 -9.57
CA SER A 64 -9.16 -11.18 -10.52
C SER A 64 -7.80 -11.57 -11.08
N LEU A 65 -6.84 -10.64 -11.03
CA LEU A 65 -5.52 -10.88 -11.60
C LEU A 65 -4.77 -11.98 -10.87
N ARG A 66 -4.18 -12.90 -11.65
CA ARG A 66 -3.44 -14.04 -11.11
C ARG A 66 -2.12 -14.19 -11.85
N MET A 67 -1.13 -14.67 -11.12
CA MET A 67 0.14 -15.08 -11.70
C MET A 67 -0.03 -16.42 -12.41
N PRO A 68 0.92 -16.83 -13.28
CA PRO A 68 0.83 -18.12 -13.97
C PRO A 68 0.66 -19.32 -13.04
N ASP A 69 1.12 -19.22 -11.79
CA ASP A 69 0.99 -20.29 -10.79
C ASP A 69 -0.35 -20.25 -10.04
N GLY A 70 -1.24 -19.31 -10.38
CA GLY A 70 -2.55 -19.15 -9.75
C GLY A 70 -2.58 -18.25 -8.52
N SER A 71 -1.43 -17.76 -8.06
CA SER A 71 -1.37 -16.85 -6.92
C SER A 71 -1.86 -15.46 -7.31
N PRO A 72 -2.33 -14.66 -6.34
CA PRO A 72 -2.73 -13.28 -6.62
C PRO A 72 -1.57 -12.46 -7.20
N ALA A 73 -1.85 -11.70 -8.25
CA ALA A 73 -0.83 -10.84 -8.87
C ALA A 73 -0.50 -9.63 -8.02
N LEU A 74 -1.47 -9.16 -7.22
CA LEU A 74 -1.27 -8.04 -6.33
C LEU A 74 -0.71 -8.53 -4.99
N GLY A 75 0.23 -7.78 -4.41
CA GLY A 75 0.86 -8.13 -3.14
C GLY A 75 -0.16 -8.26 -2.01
N TYR A 76 0.14 -9.12 -1.04
CA TYR A 76 -0.74 -9.38 0.09
C TYR A 76 -1.03 -8.10 0.87
N GLY A 77 -2.30 -7.87 1.17
CA GLY A 77 -2.74 -6.71 1.95
C GLY A 77 -2.96 -5.44 1.14
N ILE A 78 -2.41 -5.33 -0.05
CA ILE A 78 -2.53 -4.11 -0.87
C ILE A 78 -3.98 -3.89 -1.31
N LEU A 79 -4.65 -4.95 -1.74
CA LEU A 79 -6.04 -4.86 -2.18
C LEU A 79 -6.96 -4.39 -1.04
N ASP A 80 -6.73 -4.89 0.17
CA ASP A 80 -7.51 -4.50 1.35
C ASP A 80 -7.35 -3.01 1.65
N VAL A 81 -6.15 -2.49 1.54
CA VAL A 81 -5.89 -1.06 1.70
C VAL A 81 -6.67 -0.26 0.67
N LEU A 82 -6.61 -0.66 -0.59
CA LEU A 82 -7.32 0.04 -1.66
C LEU A 82 -8.83 -0.01 -1.45
N LYS A 83 -9.38 -1.14 -1.01
CA LYS A 83 -10.82 -1.26 -0.73
C LYS A 83 -11.27 -0.31 0.38
N ASN A 84 -10.42 -0.04 1.35
CA ASN A 84 -10.74 0.86 2.44
C ASN A 84 -10.63 2.34 2.06
N GLU A 85 -9.75 2.67 1.11
CA GLU A 85 -9.45 4.05 0.73
C GLU A 85 -10.22 4.55 -0.49
N VAL A 86 -10.77 3.65 -1.29
CA VAL A 86 -11.42 4.00 -2.57
C VAL A 86 -12.91 3.69 -2.56
#